data_b8443c258a07d5133fb0163b4e7db52d
#
_entry.id   b8443c258a07d5133fb0163b4e7db52d
#
_cell.length_a   1.000
_cell.length_b   1.000
_cell.length_c   1.000
_cell.angle_alpha   90.00
_cell.angle_beta   90.00
_cell.angle_gamma   90.00
#
_symmetry.space_group_name_H-M   'P 1'
#
loop_
_entity.id
_entity.type
_entity.pdbx_description
1 polymer ?
#
loop_
_entity_poly.entity_id
_entity_poly.type
_entity_poly.pdbx_seq_one_letter_code
_entity_poly.pdbx_strand_id
1 'polypeptide(L)'
;GGGGGGGDAGGAGDDGGGGGGDAGGAKVEELSGGQRQAVAIARSTAFDAKVVIMDEPTAALAIKEVGKVLDLINSLKKTGVAVIVISHRMDDIFTVCDRVMALFQGTNFAEGELSKTSRDEVIGWIMGKK
;
A
#
# COMPACT_ATOMS: atom_id res chain seq x y z
N GLY A 1 -12.90 4.31 2.61
CA GLY A 1 -12.71 3.63 2.50
C GLY A 1 -12.28 2.25 2.21
N GLY A 2 -12.07 1.91 1.23
CA GLY A 2 -11.71 0.57 0.94
C GLY A 2 -10.34 0.16 1.41
N GLY A 3 -9.76 1.00 2.25
CA GLY A 3 -8.41 0.71 2.68
C GLY A 3 -8.24 -0.65 3.25
N GLY A 4 -9.28 -1.13 3.88
CA GLY A 4 -9.22 -2.46 4.39
C GLY A 4 -8.83 -3.48 3.36
N GLY A 5 -9.11 -3.19 2.11
CA GLY A 5 -8.78 -4.12 1.06
C GLY A 5 -7.31 -4.47 1.03
N GLY A 6 -6.50 -3.46 1.03
CA GLY A 6 -5.08 -3.71 0.98
C GLY A 6 -4.53 -4.31 2.26
N GLY A 7 -4.94 -3.72 3.36
CA GLY A 7 -4.51 -4.25 4.63
C GLY A 7 -5.04 -5.66 4.84
N ASP A 8 -6.26 -5.83 4.41
CA ASP A 8 -6.86 -7.14 4.56
C ASP A 8 -6.24 -8.15 3.65
N ALA A 9 -5.70 -7.71 2.55
CA ALA A 9 -4.95 -8.62 1.75
C ALA A 9 -3.83 -9.24 2.56
N GLY A 10 -3.29 -8.47 3.46
CA GLY A 10 -2.32 -9.03 4.38
C GLY A 10 -2.94 -10.06 5.29
N GLY A 11 -4.13 -9.76 5.74
CA GLY A 11 -4.83 -10.72 6.55
C GLY A 11 -5.23 -11.93 5.76
N ALA A 12 -5.52 -11.74 4.51
CA ALA A 12 -5.83 -12.88 3.69
C ALA A 12 -4.70 -13.88 3.64
N GLY A 13 -3.53 -13.44 3.96
CA GLY A 13 -2.43 -14.35 4.00
C GLY A 13 -2.57 -15.42 5.07
N ASP A 14 -3.41 -15.19 6.04
CA ASP A 14 -3.54 -16.16 7.08
C ASP A 14 -4.12 -17.47 6.60
N ASP A 15 -5.07 -17.40 5.71
CA ASP A 15 -5.62 -18.64 5.20
C ASP A 15 -4.61 -19.36 4.34
N GLY A 16 -3.62 -18.65 3.96
CA GLY A 16 -2.58 -19.24 3.18
C GLY A 16 -1.82 -20.29 3.92
N GLY A 17 -2.29 -20.66 5.07
CA GLY A 17 -1.66 -21.78 5.66
C GLY A 17 -1.39 -22.84 4.63
N GLY A 18 -2.28 -22.95 3.70
CA GLY A 18 -2.02 -23.90 2.63
C GLY A 18 -0.82 -23.50 1.78
N GLY A 19 -0.65 -22.25 1.62
CA GLY A 19 0.46 -21.80 0.83
C GLY A 19 1.78 -21.77 1.56
N GLY A 20 1.78 -22.28 2.72
CA GLY A 20 3.01 -22.27 3.48
C GLY A 20 4.18 -22.80 2.73
N GLY A 21 3.94 -23.55 1.69
CA GLY A 21 5.04 -24.06 0.91
C GLY A 21 5.89 -22.99 0.27
N ASP A 22 5.33 -21.87 0.01
CA ASP A 22 6.12 -20.78 -0.48
C ASP A 22 7.08 -20.35 0.63
N ALA A 23 7.97 -19.46 0.32
CA ALA A 23 8.93 -18.96 1.29
C ALA A 23 9.60 -20.09 2.09
N GLY A 24 9.87 -21.18 1.42
CA GLY A 24 10.59 -22.25 2.08
C GLY A 24 9.77 -23.02 3.08
N GLY A 25 8.47 -22.99 2.97
CA GLY A 25 7.62 -23.76 3.88
C GLY A 25 7.18 -22.98 5.11
N ALA A 26 7.58 -21.75 5.27
CA ALA A 26 7.17 -20.96 6.41
C ALA A 26 5.68 -20.65 6.34
N LYS A 27 5.03 -20.64 7.48
CA LYS A 27 3.66 -20.19 7.56
C LYS A 27 3.60 -18.68 7.44
N VAL A 28 2.48 -18.16 6.97
CA VAL A 28 2.34 -16.72 6.77
C VAL A 28 2.57 -15.94 8.05
N GLU A 29 2.06 -16.43 9.16
CA GLU A 29 2.22 -15.73 10.42
C GLU A 29 3.65 -15.74 10.94
N GLU A 30 4.52 -16.55 10.34
CA GLU A 30 5.94 -16.57 10.69
C GLU A 30 6.77 -15.62 9.81
N LEU A 31 6.14 -14.99 8.84
CA LEU A 31 6.84 -14.11 7.94
C LEU A 31 6.97 -12.71 8.53
N SER A 32 7.95 -11.97 8.08
CA SER A 32 8.07 -10.58 8.44
C SER A 32 6.91 -9.77 7.86
N GLY A 33 6.72 -8.53 8.36
CA GLY A 33 5.68 -7.66 7.84
C GLY A 33 5.82 -7.42 6.34
N GLY A 34 7.05 -7.18 5.88
CA GLY A 34 7.28 -6.97 4.45
C GLY A 34 6.99 -8.22 3.63
N GLN A 35 7.33 -9.39 4.15
CA GLN A 35 7.04 -10.63 3.47
C GLN A 35 5.54 -10.89 3.40
N ARG A 36 4.80 -10.54 4.45
CA ARG A 36 3.34 -10.65 4.41
C ARG A 36 2.74 -9.76 3.35
N GLN A 37 3.25 -8.54 3.23
CA GLN A 37 2.77 -7.65 2.19
C GLN A 37 3.07 -8.21 0.80
N ALA A 38 4.24 -8.78 0.61
CA ALA A 38 4.58 -9.38 -0.66
C ALA A 38 3.62 -10.51 -1.02
N VAL A 39 3.28 -11.36 -0.05
CA VAL A 39 2.33 -12.44 -0.28
C VAL A 39 0.95 -11.87 -0.62
N ALA A 40 0.52 -10.85 0.10
CA ALA A 40 -0.79 -10.23 -0.14
C ALA A 40 -0.85 -9.65 -1.56
N ILE A 41 0.19 -8.98 -1.99
CA ILE A 41 0.25 -8.39 -3.32
C ILE A 41 0.22 -9.48 -4.39
N ALA A 42 1.02 -10.54 -4.19
CA ALA A 42 1.04 -11.64 -5.14
C ALA A 42 -0.32 -12.31 -5.26
N ARG A 43 -1.03 -12.46 -4.15
CA ARG A 43 -2.37 -13.04 -4.19
C ARG A 43 -3.36 -12.15 -4.92
N SER A 44 -3.25 -10.84 -4.73
CA SER A 44 -4.11 -9.91 -5.45
C SER A 44 -3.93 -10.04 -6.96
N THR A 45 -2.69 -10.15 -7.42
CA THR A 45 -2.43 -10.27 -8.85
C THR A 45 -2.80 -11.65 -9.38
N ALA A 46 -2.70 -12.69 -8.57
CA ALA A 46 -3.05 -14.04 -8.99
C ALA A 46 -4.53 -14.17 -9.36
N PHE A 47 -5.37 -13.31 -8.83
CA PHE A 47 -6.79 -13.29 -9.15
C PHE A 47 -7.15 -12.25 -10.19
N ASP A 48 -6.14 -11.76 -10.92
CA ASP A 48 -6.34 -10.81 -12.01
C ASP A 48 -7.05 -9.53 -11.53
N ALA A 49 -6.68 -9.07 -10.37
CA ALA A 49 -7.27 -7.87 -9.80
C ALA A 49 -6.93 -6.67 -10.67
N LYS A 50 -7.92 -5.80 -10.87
CA LYS A 50 -7.73 -4.57 -11.63
C LYS A 50 -7.40 -3.40 -10.72
N VAL A 51 -7.78 -3.48 -9.47
CA VAL A 51 -7.55 -2.46 -8.46
C VAL A 51 -7.09 -3.15 -7.19
N VAL A 52 -6.04 -2.64 -6.61
CA VAL A 52 -5.54 -3.12 -5.31
C VAL A 52 -5.54 -1.93 -4.36
N ILE A 53 -6.09 -2.14 -3.18
CA ILE A 53 -6.15 -1.10 -2.15
C ILE A 53 -5.27 -1.54 -0.99
N MET A 54 -4.35 -0.68 -0.60
CA MET A 54 -3.42 -0.97 0.49
C MET A 54 -3.55 0.10 1.57
N ASP A 55 -3.87 -0.35 2.76
CA ASP A 55 -4.06 0.54 3.91
C ASP A 55 -2.82 0.48 4.80
N GLU A 56 -2.08 1.58 4.84
CA GLU A 56 -0.84 1.70 5.62
C GLU A 56 0.12 0.54 5.36
N PRO A 57 0.47 0.29 4.10
CA PRO A 57 1.22 -0.93 3.75
C PRO A 57 2.63 -1.00 4.32
N THR A 58 3.19 0.12 4.74
CA THR A 58 4.54 0.16 5.27
C THR A 58 4.57 0.43 6.78
N ALA A 59 3.41 0.48 7.43
CA ALA A 59 3.36 0.75 8.86
C ALA A 59 4.08 -0.35 9.63
N ALA A 60 4.86 0.06 10.62
CA ALA A 60 5.57 -0.85 11.52
C ALA A 60 6.61 -1.74 10.83
N LEU A 61 7.05 -1.39 9.63
CA LEU A 61 8.07 -2.15 8.93
C LEU A 61 9.45 -1.51 9.13
N ALA A 62 10.49 -2.35 9.11
CA ALA A 62 11.86 -1.87 9.08
C ALA A 62 12.15 -1.18 7.74
N ILE A 63 13.13 -0.28 7.74
CA ILE A 63 13.45 0.50 6.55
C ILE A 63 13.70 -0.37 5.33
N LYS A 64 14.42 -1.48 5.49
CA LYS A 64 14.67 -2.41 4.40
C LYS A 64 13.38 -2.97 3.81
N GLU A 65 12.43 -3.27 4.65
CA GLU A 65 11.18 -3.87 4.21
C GLU A 65 10.25 -2.85 3.58
N VAL A 66 10.31 -1.62 4.04
CA VAL A 66 9.57 -0.54 3.40
C VAL A 66 9.97 -0.44 1.93
N GLY A 67 11.28 -0.45 1.65
CA GLY A 67 11.76 -0.38 0.27
C GLY A 67 11.23 -1.51 -0.58
N LYS A 68 11.19 -2.72 -0.04
CA LYS A 68 10.68 -3.87 -0.78
C LYS A 68 9.20 -3.74 -1.11
N VAL A 69 8.41 -3.24 -0.16
CA VAL A 69 6.99 -3.03 -0.39
C VAL A 69 6.76 -1.97 -1.45
N LEU A 70 7.52 -0.87 -1.40
CA LEU A 70 7.39 0.17 -2.40
C LEU A 70 7.78 -0.33 -3.79
N ASP A 71 8.81 -1.16 -3.89
CA ASP A 71 9.20 -1.76 -5.16
C ASP A 71 8.08 -2.65 -5.71
N LEU A 72 7.43 -3.40 -4.84
CA LEU A 72 6.32 -4.24 -5.26
C LEU A 72 5.15 -3.41 -5.76
N ILE A 73 4.85 -2.31 -5.10
CA ILE A 73 3.80 -1.40 -5.56
C ILE A 73 4.13 -0.88 -6.96
N ASN A 74 5.36 -0.45 -7.16
CA ASN A 74 5.78 0.03 -8.48
C ASN A 74 5.67 -1.07 -9.54
N SER A 75 6.00 -2.31 -9.17
CA SER A 75 5.85 -3.44 -10.09
C SER A 75 4.41 -3.66 -10.48
N LEU A 76 3.48 -3.55 -9.54
CA LEU A 76 2.06 -3.67 -9.83
C LEU A 76 1.61 -2.60 -10.81
N LYS A 77 2.05 -1.38 -10.61
CA LYS A 77 1.69 -0.28 -11.51
C LYS A 77 2.13 -0.57 -12.94
N LYS A 78 3.29 -1.17 -13.10
CA LYS A 78 3.80 -1.49 -14.43
C LYS A 78 2.97 -2.54 -15.14
N THR A 79 2.25 -3.36 -14.41
CA THR A 79 1.38 -4.37 -15.02
C THR A 79 0.01 -3.83 -15.37
N GLY A 80 -0.25 -2.55 -15.11
CA GLY A 80 -1.52 -1.93 -15.44
C GLY A 80 -2.56 -2.00 -14.33
N VAL A 81 -2.18 -2.46 -13.15
CA VAL A 81 -3.09 -2.51 -12.01
C VAL A 81 -3.16 -1.12 -11.38
N ALA A 82 -4.37 -0.67 -11.08
CA ALA A 82 -4.57 0.57 -10.34
C ALA A 82 -4.33 0.28 -8.86
N VAL A 83 -3.46 1.07 -8.23
CA VAL A 83 -3.14 0.87 -6.82
C VAL A 83 -3.56 2.10 -6.03
N ILE A 84 -4.35 1.87 -4.99
CA ILE A 84 -4.77 2.92 -4.08
C ILE A 84 -4.04 2.68 -2.76
N VAL A 85 -3.22 3.64 -2.36
CA VAL A 85 -2.44 3.53 -1.12
C VAL A 85 -3.00 4.53 -0.11
N ILE A 86 -3.36 4.05 1.06
CA ILE A 86 -3.79 4.91 2.15
C ILE A 86 -2.64 4.99 3.13
N SER A 87 -2.11 6.19 3.31
CA SER A 87 -0.95 6.37 4.16
C SER A 87 -0.82 7.83 4.57
N HIS A 88 -0.11 8.07 5.64
CA HIS A 88 0.28 9.41 6.04
C HIS A 88 1.80 9.61 5.95
N ARG A 89 2.49 8.64 5.37
CA ARG A 89 3.95 8.72 5.21
C ARG A 89 4.27 9.37 3.88
N MET A 90 4.67 10.62 3.94
CA MET A 90 4.93 11.40 2.73
C MET A 90 6.02 10.79 1.86
N ASP A 91 7.07 10.26 2.48
CA ASP A 91 8.15 9.64 1.71
C ASP A 91 7.63 8.52 0.81
N ASP A 92 6.76 7.67 1.35
CA ASP A 92 6.21 6.56 0.59
C ASP A 92 5.30 7.07 -0.52
N ILE A 93 4.42 8.01 -0.18
CA ILE A 93 3.47 8.56 -1.12
C ILE A 93 4.18 9.20 -2.31
N PHE A 94 5.19 10.02 -2.04
CA PHE A 94 5.92 10.70 -3.11
C PHE A 94 6.82 9.75 -3.90
N THR A 95 7.10 8.57 -3.36
CA THR A 95 7.91 7.58 -4.06
C THR A 95 7.09 6.76 -5.06
N VAL A 96 5.86 6.38 -4.71
CA VAL A 96 5.12 5.42 -5.53
C VAL A 96 3.83 5.94 -6.12
N CYS A 97 3.30 7.04 -5.63
CA CYS A 97 2.00 7.53 -6.08
C CYS A 97 2.14 8.58 -7.17
N ASP A 98 1.14 8.67 -8.01
CA ASP A 98 1.09 9.68 -9.08
C ASP A 98 0.15 10.80 -8.72
N ARG A 99 -0.90 10.51 -7.98
CA ARG A 99 -1.90 11.47 -7.55
C ARG A 99 -2.17 11.30 -6.07
N VAL A 100 -2.66 12.35 -5.46
CA VAL A 100 -3.01 12.33 -4.04
C VAL A 100 -4.39 12.94 -3.85
N MET A 101 -5.12 12.35 -2.93
CA MET A 101 -6.39 12.92 -2.45
C MET A 101 -6.28 12.96 -0.94
N ALA A 102 -6.45 14.14 -0.38
CA ALA A 102 -6.42 14.30 1.07
C ALA A 102 -7.84 14.40 1.60
N LEU A 103 -8.13 13.59 2.58
CA LEU A 103 -9.42 13.64 3.26
C LEU A 103 -9.26 14.39 4.58
N PHE A 104 -10.23 15.22 4.88
CA PHE A 104 -10.26 15.93 6.15
C PHE A 104 -11.68 15.91 6.67
N GLN A 105 -11.84 15.40 7.88
CA GLN A 105 -13.14 15.28 8.52
C GLN A 105 -14.19 14.60 7.64
N GLY A 106 -13.75 13.53 6.98
CA GLY A 106 -14.66 12.69 6.22
C GLY A 106 -14.99 13.18 4.81
N THR A 107 -14.35 14.25 4.36
CA THR A 107 -14.63 14.79 3.03
C THR A 107 -13.35 14.88 2.22
N ASN A 108 -13.51 14.86 0.89
CA ASN A 108 -12.39 15.13 -0.01
C ASN A 108 -12.05 16.60 0.10
N PHE A 109 -10.94 16.89 0.77
CA PHE A 109 -10.53 18.26 1.04
C PHE A 109 -9.74 18.85 -0.12
N ALA A 110 -8.84 18.06 -0.69
CA ALA A 110 -7.99 18.52 -1.79
C ALA A 110 -7.42 17.32 -2.52
N GLU A 111 -7.11 17.52 -3.79
CA GLU A 111 -6.48 16.48 -4.59
C GLU A 111 -5.62 17.11 -5.67
N GLY A 112 -4.69 16.35 -6.20
CA GLY A 112 -3.83 16.84 -7.26
C GLY A 112 -2.80 15.83 -7.68
N GLU A 113 -2.02 16.20 -8.68
CA GLU A 113 -0.91 15.38 -9.15
C GLU A 113 0.31 15.67 -8.26
N LEU A 114 0.96 14.61 -7.83
CA LEU A 114 2.11 14.77 -6.95
C LEU A 114 3.28 15.50 -7.61
N SER A 115 3.41 15.39 -8.92
CA SER A 115 4.45 16.12 -9.64
C SER A 115 4.27 17.63 -9.57
N LYS A 116 3.08 18.09 -9.25
CA LYS A 116 2.75 19.51 -9.15
C LYS A 116 2.46 19.96 -7.73
N THR A 117 2.77 19.12 -6.76
CA THR A 117 2.43 19.35 -5.36
C THR A 117 3.66 19.14 -4.51
N SER A 118 3.80 19.92 -3.46
CA SER A 118 4.91 19.75 -2.51
C SER A 118 4.45 18.95 -1.31
N ARG A 119 5.44 18.42 -0.57
CA ARG A 119 5.14 17.71 0.67
C ARG A 119 4.42 18.60 1.66
N ASP A 120 4.87 19.86 1.75
CA ASP A 120 4.27 20.80 2.69
C ASP A 120 2.81 21.05 2.36
N GLU A 121 2.47 21.11 1.07
CA GLU A 121 1.09 21.28 0.66
C GLU A 121 0.24 20.11 1.08
N VAL A 122 0.72 18.88 0.85
CA VAL A 122 -0.04 17.69 1.21
C VAL A 122 -0.21 17.61 2.71
N ILE A 123 0.83 17.90 3.47
CA ILE A 123 0.75 17.92 4.93
C ILE A 123 -0.29 18.95 5.38
N GLY A 124 -0.29 20.11 4.75
CA GLY A 124 -1.30 21.12 5.05
C GLY A 124 -2.70 20.62 4.79
N TRP A 125 -2.90 19.92 3.68
CA TRP A 125 -4.22 19.37 3.35
C TRP A 125 -4.70 18.35 4.39
N ILE A 126 -3.80 17.51 4.85
CA ILE A 126 -4.12 16.52 5.88
C ILE A 126 -4.57 17.23 7.16
N MET A 127 -4.03 18.39 7.41
CA MET A 127 -4.38 19.19 8.58
C MET A 127 -5.54 20.14 8.34
N GLY A 128 -6.17 20.08 7.18
CA GLY A 128 -7.30 20.94 6.86
C GLY A 128 -6.93 22.34 6.41
N LYS A 129 -5.74 22.51 5.88
CA LYS A 129 -5.25 23.81 5.40
C LYS A 129 -4.98 23.77 3.91
N LYS A 130 -5.42 24.79 3.21
CA LYS A 130 -5.10 24.92 1.79
C LYS A 130 -4.11 26.04 1.55
#